data_3054ce0c408f6bcb8d2da6b198a30ac4
#
_entry.id   3054ce0c408f6bcb8d2da6b198a30ac4
#
_cell.length_a   1.000
_cell.length_b   1.000
_cell.length_c   1.000
_cell.angle_alpha   90.00
_cell.angle_beta   90.00
_cell.angle_gamma   90.00
#
_symmetry.space_group_name_H-M   'P 1'
#
loop_
_entity.id
_entity.type
_entity.pdbx_description
1 polymer ?
#
loop_
_entity_poly.entity_id
_entity_poly.type
_entity_poly.pdbx_seq_one_letter_code
_entity_poly.pdbx_strand_id
1 'polypeptide(L)'
;MSKFIDKVVDELLKDTEKLLQTTLVLPGKRPMLFFKKAFQQKTSQVVLPKMISIEEFVSEMANVQLISGLSLWFFAYNSYEKVFPDLETFDDFLKWAPTTLKDFDDLDASLVDTDHFFEYMVSIERIKNWGLEIGEADKHTLIQRHLEFNERVKLFYNQFRKDLLTEKKAYYGLANRLAAEQINQAINSPIEYVFAGFNALTKAEEAILFGLENEQKAKIFWDADEYYLQPQQESGAFLRRHKKKTKKQWSWTFNDFA
;
A
#
# COMPACT_ATOMS: atom_id res chain seq x y z
N MET A 1 -11.75 -30.46 -8.66
CA MET A 1 -10.59 -29.54 -8.61
C MET A 1 -10.64 -28.74 -7.32
N SER A 2 -9.57 -28.77 -6.54
CA SER A 2 -9.50 -28.02 -5.28
C SER A 2 -9.17 -26.55 -5.61
N LYS A 3 -10.05 -25.64 -5.20
CA LYS A 3 -9.85 -24.20 -5.40
C LYS A 3 -8.66 -23.71 -4.59
N PHE A 4 -8.04 -22.58 -4.98
CA PHE A 4 -6.95 -21.95 -4.24
C PHE A 4 -7.24 -21.85 -2.74
N ILE A 5 -8.43 -21.33 -2.38
CA ILE A 5 -8.87 -21.18 -0.99
C ILE A 5 -8.87 -22.53 -0.24
N ASP A 6 -9.37 -23.61 -0.87
CA ASP A 6 -9.42 -24.93 -0.25
C ASP A 6 -8.02 -25.45 0.08
N LYS A 7 -7.04 -25.20 -0.80
CA LYS A 7 -5.63 -25.60 -0.59
C LYS A 7 -4.97 -24.81 0.55
N VAL A 8 -5.23 -23.49 0.62
CA VAL A 8 -4.73 -22.65 1.73
C VAL A 8 -5.34 -23.11 3.06
N VAL A 9 -6.64 -23.41 3.10
CA VAL A 9 -7.32 -23.91 4.30
C VAL A 9 -6.78 -25.28 4.71
N ASP A 10 -6.54 -26.19 3.76
CA ASP A 10 -5.93 -27.50 4.05
C ASP A 10 -4.55 -27.36 4.68
N GLU A 11 -3.75 -26.41 4.21
CA GLU A 11 -2.43 -26.16 4.78
C GLU A 11 -2.51 -25.61 6.20
N LEU A 12 -3.44 -24.67 6.44
CA LEU A 12 -3.67 -24.09 7.76
C LEU A 12 -4.22 -25.12 8.76
N LEU A 13 -5.02 -26.07 8.31
CA LEU A 13 -5.58 -27.12 9.16
C LEU A 13 -4.59 -28.21 9.53
N LYS A 14 -3.39 -28.26 8.95
CA LYS A 14 -2.34 -29.20 9.35
C LYS A 14 -1.83 -28.96 10.77
N ASP A 15 -1.93 -27.71 11.27
CA ASP A 15 -1.50 -27.32 12.61
C ASP A 15 -2.59 -26.44 13.26
N THR A 16 -3.60 -27.11 13.79
CA THR A 16 -4.77 -26.45 14.37
C THR A 16 -4.44 -25.67 15.66
N GLU A 17 -3.38 -26.03 16.38
CA GLU A 17 -2.97 -25.34 17.59
C GLU A 17 -2.41 -23.96 17.28
N LYS A 18 -1.74 -23.80 16.13
CA LYS A 18 -1.21 -22.52 15.68
C LYS A 18 -2.26 -21.56 15.12
N LEU A 19 -3.47 -22.05 14.78
CA LEU A 19 -4.51 -21.18 14.21
C LEU A 19 -4.88 -20.01 15.12
N LEU A 20 -4.84 -20.19 16.44
CA LEU A 20 -5.11 -19.13 17.42
C LEU A 20 -4.06 -18.01 17.41
N GLN A 21 -2.84 -18.33 17.00
CA GLN A 21 -1.72 -17.39 16.91
C GLN A 21 -1.49 -16.93 15.45
N THR A 22 -2.35 -17.34 14.54
CA THR A 22 -2.26 -17.01 13.13
C THR A 22 -3.26 -15.91 12.75
N THR A 23 -2.77 -14.88 12.06
CA THR A 23 -3.60 -13.87 11.40
C THR A 23 -3.55 -14.07 9.89
N LEU A 24 -4.71 -14.37 9.29
CA LEU A 24 -4.87 -14.47 7.84
C LEU A 24 -5.18 -13.08 7.26
N VAL A 25 -4.24 -12.55 6.51
CA VAL A 25 -4.34 -11.25 5.85
C VAL A 25 -4.73 -11.45 4.38
N LEU A 26 -5.76 -10.75 3.94
CA LEU A 26 -6.36 -10.89 2.62
C LEU A 26 -6.39 -9.54 1.89
N PRO A 27 -6.44 -9.51 0.54
CA PRO A 27 -6.46 -8.26 -0.23
C PRO A 27 -7.67 -7.35 0.07
N GLY A 28 -8.70 -7.90 0.72
CA GLY A 28 -9.90 -7.15 1.09
C GLY A 28 -10.86 -7.99 1.91
N LYS A 29 -12.02 -7.41 2.26
CA LYS A 29 -13.03 -8.08 3.12
C LYS A 29 -13.79 -9.19 2.41
N ARG A 30 -13.98 -9.09 1.10
CA ARG A 30 -14.78 -10.06 0.32
C ARG A 30 -14.24 -11.49 0.36
N PRO A 31 -12.94 -11.74 0.18
CA PRO A 31 -12.36 -13.08 0.30
C PRO A 31 -12.61 -13.78 1.65
N MET A 32 -12.74 -13.01 2.75
CA MET A 32 -12.95 -13.58 4.09
C MET A 32 -14.19 -14.47 4.16
N LEU A 33 -15.25 -14.13 3.45
CA LEU A 33 -16.48 -14.91 3.42
C LEU A 33 -16.24 -16.31 2.80
N PHE A 34 -15.43 -16.37 1.75
CA PHE A 34 -15.10 -17.63 1.09
C PHE A 34 -14.16 -18.47 1.94
N PHE A 35 -13.20 -17.88 2.62
CA PHE A 35 -12.33 -18.58 3.58
C PHE A 35 -13.15 -19.14 4.75
N LYS A 36 -14.03 -18.34 5.36
CA LYS A 36 -14.93 -18.82 6.43
C LYS A 36 -15.76 -20.01 5.99
N LYS A 37 -16.35 -19.95 4.78
CA LYS A 37 -17.13 -21.06 4.22
C LYS A 37 -16.27 -22.31 3.99
N ALA A 38 -15.06 -22.15 3.47
CA ALA A 38 -14.15 -23.27 3.23
C ALA A 38 -13.73 -23.96 4.55
N PHE A 39 -13.43 -23.18 5.59
CA PHE A 39 -13.17 -23.73 6.93
C PHE A 39 -14.38 -24.53 7.46
N GLN A 40 -15.59 -23.96 7.38
CA GLN A 40 -16.82 -24.62 7.85
C GLN A 40 -17.11 -25.93 7.12
N GLN A 41 -16.75 -26.02 5.84
CA GLN A 41 -16.96 -27.27 5.06
C GLN A 41 -15.97 -28.37 5.41
N LYS A 42 -14.76 -28.00 5.92
CA LYS A 42 -13.69 -28.97 6.19
C LYS A 42 -13.64 -29.43 7.65
N THR A 43 -14.19 -28.64 8.56
CA THR A 43 -14.16 -29.00 9.99
C THR A 43 -15.29 -28.33 10.76
N SER A 44 -15.88 -29.09 11.71
CA SER A 44 -16.97 -28.61 12.59
C SER A 44 -16.46 -28.10 13.96
N GLN A 45 -15.18 -28.25 14.25
CA GLN A 45 -14.67 -28.10 15.63
C GLN A 45 -13.46 -27.13 15.76
N VAL A 46 -13.18 -26.28 14.78
CA VAL A 46 -11.98 -25.44 14.81
C VAL A 46 -12.30 -23.99 15.10
N VAL A 47 -11.54 -23.41 16.01
CA VAL A 47 -11.44 -21.96 16.15
C VAL A 47 -10.78 -21.41 14.90
N LEU A 48 -11.43 -20.45 14.24
CA LEU A 48 -10.89 -19.82 13.04
C LEU A 48 -9.74 -18.89 13.38
N PRO A 49 -8.74 -18.75 12.48
CA PRO A 49 -7.72 -17.72 12.63
C PRO A 49 -8.36 -16.32 12.54
N LYS A 50 -7.71 -15.32 13.15
CA LYS A 50 -8.08 -13.92 12.91
C LYS A 50 -7.97 -13.65 11.42
N MET A 51 -9.01 -13.09 10.79
CA MET A 51 -9.03 -12.74 9.37
C MET A 51 -9.21 -11.24 9.22
N ILE A 52 -8.29 -10.58 8.55
CA ILE A 52 -8.31 -9.12 8.32
C ILE A 52 -7.95 -8.79 6.88
N SER A 53 -8.38 -7.62 6.42
CA SER A 53 -7.91 -7.06 5.14
C SER A 53 -6.51 -6.47 5.29
N ILE A 54 -5.82 -6.26 4.16
CA ILE A 54 -4.53 -5.57 4.16
C ILE A 54 -4.66 -4.14 4.72
N GLU A 55 -5.77 -3.46 4.46
CA GLU A 55 -6.05 -2.14 5.03
C GLU A 55 -6.13 -2.18 6.56
N GLU A 56 -6.85 -3.16 7.12
CA GLU A 56 -6.93 -3.36 8.57
C GLU A 56 -5.56 -3.72 9.14
N PHE A 57 -4.80 -4.58 8.45
CA PHE A 57 -3.47 -4.99 8.86
C PHE A 57 -2.50 -3.80 8.95
N VAL A 58 -2.40 -2.96 7.90
CA VAL A 58 -1.48 -1.81 7.93
C VAL A 58 -1.93 -0.73 8.92
N SER A 59 -3.24 -0.56 9.10
CA SER A 59 -3.82 0.34 10.10
C SER A 59 -3.45 -0.09 11.54
N GLU A 60 -3.57 -1.40 11.84
CA GLU A 60 -3.18 -1.97 13.13
C GLU A 60 -1.67 -1.85 13.35
N MET A 61 -0.84 -2.21 12.35
CA MET A 61 0.62 -2.10 12.43
C MET A 61 1.11 -0.68 12.65
N ALA A 62 0.56 0.27 11.90
CA ALA A 62 0.94 1.68 11.99
C ALA A 62 0.30 2.40 13.20
N ASN A 63 -0.62 1.74 13.90
CA ASN A 63 -1.42 2.31 15.01
C ASN A 63 -2.09 3.64 14.61
N VAL A 64 -2.74 3.65 13.43
CA VAL A 64 -3.44 4.82 12.88
C VAL A 64 -4.85 4.47 12.44
N GLN A 65 -5.73 5.45 12.44
CA GLN A 65 -7.06 5.36 11.83
C GLN A 65 -6.96 5.78 10.36
N LEU A 66 -7.41 4.91 9.44
CA LEU A 66 -7.51 5.28 8.04
C LEU A 66 -8.65 6.28 7.82
N ILE A 67 -8.35 7.35 7.09
CA ILE A 67 -9.33 8.33 6.63
C ILE A 67 -9.26 8.46 5.09
N SER A 68 -10.41 8.68 4.47
CA SER A 68 -10.53 8.78 3.00
C SER A 68 -11.71 9.66 2.60
N GLY A 69 -11.84 9.96 1.30
CA GLY A 69 -12.93 10.74 0.75
C GLY A 69 -13.05 12.13 1.38
N LEU A 70 -14.26 12.57 1.67
CA LEU A 70 -14.53 13.90 2.20
C LEU A 70 -13.79 14.19 3.52
N SER A 71 -13.70 13.20 4.42
CA SER A 71 -12.99 13.37 5.69
C SER A 71 -11.51 13.67 5.47
N LEU A 72 -10.88 13.03 4.49
CA LEU A 72 -9.50 13.30 4.11
C LEU A 72 -9.34 14.71 3.52
N TRP A 73 -10.27 15.13 2.66
CA TRP A 73 -10.22 16.45 2.00
C TRP A 73 -10.39 17.60 2.99
N PHE A 74 -11.33 17.48 3.93
CA PHE A 74 -11.47 18.49 5.00
C PHE A 74 -10.26 18.54 5.91
N PHE A 75 -9.72 17.38 6.26
CA PHE A 75 -8.52 17.32 7.08
C PHE A 75 -7.32 17.98 6.35
N ALA A 76 -7.16 17.67 5.07
CA ALA A 76 -6.11 18.24 4.22
C ALA A 76 -6.24 19.76 4.08
N TYR A 77 -7.47 20.28 3.86
CA TYR A 77 -7.71 21.71 3.79
C TYR A 77 -7.35 22.43 5.08
N ASN A 78 -7.75 21.88 6.24
CA ASN A 78 -7.37 22.44 7.53
C ASN A 78 -5.84 22.49 7.74
N SER A 79 -5.12 21.49 7.23
CA SER A 79 -3.66 21.49 7.27
C SER A 79 -3.05 22.50 6.30
N TYR A 80 -3.66 22.68 5.14
CA TYR A 80 -3.28 23.67 4.13
C TYR A 80 -3.45 25.09 4.66
N GLU A 81 -4.57 25.40 5.29
CA GLU A 81 -4.85 26.72 5.89
C GLU A 81 -3.87 27.10 6.99
N LYS A 82 -3.32 26.13 7.74
CA LYS A 82 -2.28 26.43 8.75
C LYS A 82 -1.00 26.99 8.16
N VAL A 83 -0.69 26.61 6.92
CA VAL A 83 0.53 27.06 6.21
C VAL A 83 0.23 28.28 5.34
N PHE A 84 -0.95 28.31 4.76
CA PHE A 84 -1.38 29.35 3.79
C PHE A 84 -2.76 29.90 4.18
N PRO A 85 -2.83 30.68 5.29
CA PRO A 85 -4.11 31.21 5.75
C PRO A 85 -4.73 32.16 4.70
N ASP A 86 -6.02 31.96 4.45
CA ASP A 86 -6.84 32.77 3.53
C ASP A 86 -6.34 32.84 2.07
N LEU A 87 -5.44 31.93 1.66
CA LEU A 87 -4.89 31.94 0.31
C LEU A 87 -5.93 31.47 -0.73
N GLU A 88 -6.70 30.43 -0.40
CA GLU A 88 -7.68 29.80 -1.29
C GLU A 88 -8.93 29.38 -0.51
N THR A 89 -10.09 29.46 -1.13
CA THR A 89 -11.31 28.89 -0.58
C THR A 89 -11.26 27.34 -0.63
N PHE A 90 -12.11 26.68 0.15
CA PHE A 90 -12.23 25.22 0.08
C PHE A 90 -12.60 24.74 -1.34
N ASP A 91 -13.48 25.46 -2.03
CA ASP A 91 -13.90 25.13 -3.40
C ASP A 91 -12.74 25.26 -4.40
N ASP A 92 -11.87 26.26 -4.23
CA ASP A 92 -10.66 26.42 -5.07
C ASP A 92 -9.62 25.32 -4.76
N PHE A 93 -9.41 25.00 -3.49
CA PHE A 93 -8.57 23.90 -3.05
C PHE A 93 -9.02 22.56 -3.66
N LEU A 94 -10.32 22.27 -3.71
CA LEU A 94 -10.85 21.03 -4.27
C LEU A 94 -10.61 20.86 -5.78
N LYS A 95 -10.27 21.91 -6.51
CA LYS A 95 -9.98 21.81 -7.95
C LYS A 95 -8.68 21.07 -8.25
N TRP A 96 -7.73 21.09 -7.32
CA TRP A 96 -6.41 20.49 -7.51
C TRP A 96 -6.02 19.47 -6.42
N ALA A 97 -6.44 19.69 -5.20
CA ALA A 97 -6.00 18.89 -4.04
C ALA A 97 -6.30 17.39 -4.16
N PRO A 98 -7.45 16.92 -4.68
CA PRO A 98 -7.69 15.47 -4.81
C PRO A 98 -6.62 14.75 -5.63
N THR A 99 -6.10 15.38 -6.70
CA THR A 99 -5.00 14.82 -7.50
C THR A 99 -3.70 14.81 -6.71
N THR A 100 -3.37 15.92 -6.06
CA THR A 100 -2.15 16.04 -5.24
C THR A 100 -2.18 15.08 -4.04
N LEU A 101 -3.33 14.89 -3.39
CA LEU A 101 -3.48 13.92 -2.31
C LEU A 101 -3.29 12.47 -2.79
N LYS A 102 -3.71 12.19 -4.03
CA LYS A 102 -3.43 10.89 -4.64
C LYS A 102 -1.93 10.73 -4.92
N ASP A 103 -1.27 11.78 -5.40
CA ASP A 103 0.19 11.75 -5.60
C ASP A 103 0.93 11.53 -4.27
N PHE A 104 0.48 12.12 -3.17
CA PHE A 104 1.03 11.86 -1.83
C PHE A 104 0.84 10.40 -1.41
N ASP A 105 -0.35 9.83 -1.69
CA ASP A 105 -0.64 8.42 -1.44
C ASP A 105 0.32 7.51 -2.22
N ASP A 106 0.54 7.78 -3.50
CA ASP A 106 1.43 7.03 -4.38
C ASP A 106 2.92 7.19 -3.97
N LEU A 107 3.37 8.37 -3.54
CA LEU A 107 4.72 8.63 -3.03
C LEU A 107 4.99 7.80 -1.77
N ASP A 108 4.06 7.82 -0.81
CA ASP A 108 4.20 7.10 0.44
C ASP A 108 4.11 5.58 0.22
N ALA A 109 3.15 5.10 -0.56
CA ALA A 109 3.02 3.69 -0.91
C ALA A 109 4.24 3.15 -1.69
N SER A 110 4.95 4.02 -2.41
CA SER A 110 6.17 3.69 -3.14
C SER A 110 7.44 3.83 -2.31
N LEU A 111 7.36 4.21 -1.03
CA LEU A 111 8.50 4.45 -0.13
C LEU A 111 9.53 5.42 -0.72
N VAL A 112 9.06 6.42 -1.47
CA VAL A 112 9.94 7.44 -2.04
C VAL A 112 10.52 8.31 -0.92
N ASP A 113 11.79 8.66 -1.00
CA ASP A 113 12.38 9.71 -0.17
C ASP A 113 11.74 11.05 -0.55
N THR A 114 10.82 11.51 0.29
CA THR A 114 9.99 12.68 -0.01
C THR A 114 10.79 13.98 0.03
N ASP A 115 11.79 14.09 0.89
CA ASP A 115 12.65 15.27 0.94
C ASP A 115 13.45 15.42 -0.35
N HIS A 116 14.11 14.35 -0.77
CA HIS A 116 14.86 14.33 -2.03
C HIS A 116 13.94 14.49 -3.26
N PHE A 117 12.74 13.91 -3.23
CA PHE A 117 11.76 14.07 -4.31
C PHE A 117 11.35 15.53 -4.49
N PHE A 118 10.97 16.21 -3.39
CA PHE A 118 10.57 17.62 -3.47
C PHE A 118 11.73 18.55 -3.83
N GLU A 119 12.93 18.30 -3.33
CA GLU A 119 14.14 19.04 -3.75
C GLU A 119 14.38 18.91 -5.26
N TYR A 120 14.22 17.71 -5.80
CA TYR A 120 14.37 17.47 -7.23
C TYR A 120 13.29 18.17 -8.06
N MET A 121 12.04 18.24 -7.56
CA MET A 121 10.94 18.94 -8.23
C MET A 121 11.14 20.46 -8.30
N VAL A 122 11.81 21.04 -7.31
CA VAL A 122 12.11 22.48 -7.24
C VAL A 122 13.38 22.84 -8.00
N SER A 123 14.18 21.87 -8.45
CA SER A 123 15.43 22.12 -9.16
C SER A 123 15.20 22.85 -10.48
N ILE A 124 15.76 24.07 -10.58
CA ILE A 124 15.65 24.96 -11.76
C ILE A 124 16.27 24.33 -13.00
N GLU A 125 17.34 23.54 -12.86
CA GLU A 125 18.03 22.92 -14.00
C GLU A 125 17.13 21.97 -14.77
N ARG A 126 16.25 21.24 -14.07
CA ARG A 126 15.31 20.32 -14.68
C ARG A 126 14.22 21.04 -15.48
N ILE A 127 13.75 22.16 -14.96
CA ILE A 127 12.69 22.97 -15.60
C ILE A 127 13.21 23.64 -16.87
N LYS A 128 14.47 24.08 -16.89
CA LYS A 128 15.14 24.63 -18.08
C LYS A 128 15.21 23.62 -19.24
N ASN A 129 15.28 22.34 -18.93
CA ASN A 129 15.37 21.26 -19.93
C ASN A 129 14.01 20.81 -20.47
N TRP A 130 12.91 21.36 -20.00
CA TRP A 130 11.58 21.08 -20.55
C TRP A 130 11.33 21.81 -21.86
N GLY A 131 12.12 21.71 -22.84
CA GLY A 131 12.00 22.04 -24.25
C GLY A 131 10.74 22.77 -24.77
N LEU A 132 10.17 23.68 -23.95
CA LEU A 132 9.00 24.46 -24.32
C LEU A 132 9.41 25.56 -25.30
N GLU A 133 8.93 25.46 -26.53
CA GLU A 133 8.99 26.53 -27.54
C GLU A 133 7.99 27.65 -27.19
N ILE A 134 8.18 28.30 -26.03
CA ILE A 134 7.40 29.44 -25.54
C ILE A 134 8.31 30.66 -25.57
N GLY A 135 7.76 31.84 -25.82
CA GLY A 135 8.51 33.10 -25.78
C GLY A 135 9.23 33.31 -24.45
N GLU A 136 10.41 33.91 -24.44
CA GLU A 136 11.30 33.97 -23.24
C GLU A 136 10.62 34.58 -22.00
N ALA A 137 9.80 35.63 -22.16
CA ALA A 137 9.08 36.28 -21.05
C ALA A 137 7.98 35.38 -20.45
N ASP A 138 7.19 34.72 -21.30
CA ASP A 138 6.12 33.82 -20.88
C ASP A 138 6.70 32.55 -20.24
N LYS A 139 7.84 32.06 -20.76
CA LYS A 139 8.57 30.93 -20.22
C LYS A 139 9.06 31.20 -18.79
N HIS A 140 9.61 32.38 -18.54
CA HIS A 140 10.10 32.75 -17.21
C HIS A 140 8.97 32.79 -16.18
N THR A 141 7.84 33.39 -16.54
CA THR A 141 6.64 33.47 -15.68
C THR A 141 6.06 32.10 -15.39
N LEU A 142 6.00 31.21 -16.39
CA LEU A 142 5.49 29.85 -16.22
C LEU A 142 6.39 29.02 -15.29
N ILE A 143 7.70 29.12 -15.47
CA ILE A 143 8.70 28.44 -14.61
C ILE A 143 8.58 28.93 -13.16
N GLN A 144 8.48 30.24 -12.95
CA GLN A 144 8.37 30.80 -11.61
C GLN A 144 7.09 30.33 -10.90
N ARG A 145 5.93 30.35 -11.57
CA ARG A 145 4.66 29.82 -11.03
C ARG A 145 4.74 28.33 -10.69
N HIS A 146 5.45 27.56 -11.51
CA HIS A 146 5.63 26.13 -11.25
C HIS A 146 6.51 25.88 -10.02
N LEU A 147 7.58 26.65 -9.86
CA LEU A 147 8.45 26.57 -8.67
C LEU A 147 7.69 26.95 -7.40
N GLU A 148 6.98 28.07 -7.43
CA GLU A 148 6.14 28.50 -6.30
C GLU A 148 5.08 27.48 -5.92
N PHE A 149 4.47 26.84 -6.91
CA PHE A 149 3.52 25.75 -6.68
C PHE A 149 4.19 24.54 -6.01
N ASN A 150 5.33 24.09 -6.52
CA ASN A 150 6.06 22.94 -5.96
C ASN A 150 6.54 23.20 -4.52
N GLU A 151 7.02 24.40 -4.22
CA GLU A 151 7.37 24.80 -2.84
C GLU A 151 6.14 24.77 -1.92
N ARG A 152 5.00 25.28 -2.39
CA ARG A 152 3.73 25.19 -1.63
C ARG A 152 3.32 23.75 -1.39
N VAL A 153 3.40 22.89 -2.39
CA VAL A 153 3.07 21.47 -2.26
C VAL A 153 3.96 20.76 -1.25
N LYS A 154 5.28 21.06 -1.24
CA LYS A 154 6.23 20.54 -0.23
C LYS A 154 5.83 20.96 1.18
N LEU A 155 5.57 22.24 1.40
CA LEU A 155 5.19 22.77 2.71
C LEU A 155 3.85 22.19 3.18
N PHE A 156 2.89 22.07 2.27
CA PHE A 156 1.60 21.45 2.53
C PHE A 156 1.75 19.98 2.92
N TYR A 157 2.50 19.18 2.14
CA TYR A 157 2.74 17.76 2.45
C TYR A 157 3.31 17.58 3.85
N ASN A 158 4.32 18.37 4.21
CA ASN A 158 4.98 18.27 5.51
C ASN A 158 4.02 18.60 6.66
N GLN A 159 3.23 19.68 6.53
CA GLN A 159 2.24 20.06 7.55
C GLN A 159 1.12 19.02 7.64
N PHE A 160 0.61 18.57 6.52
CA PHE A 160 -0.46 17.57 6.45
C PHE A 160 -0.03 16.25 7.09
N ARG A 161 1.16 15.75 6.75
CA ARG A 161 1.73 14.55 7.37
C ARG A 161 1.90 14.72 8.89
N LYS A 162 2.42 15.86 9.32
CA LYS A 162 2.57 16.17 10.75
C LYS A 162 1.23 16.14 11.49
N ASP A 163 0.20 16.77 10.94
CA ASP A 163 -1.13 16.82 11.53
C ASP A 163 -1.78 15.43 11.60
N LEU A 164 -1.67 14.65 10.52
CA LEU A 164 -2.15 13.27 10.46
C LEU A 164 -1.51 12.41 11.56
N LEU A 165 -0.19 12.47 11.70
CA LEU A 165 0.54 11.71 12.72
C LEU A 165 0.16 12.15 14.13
N THR A 166 -0.05 13.44 14.35
CA THR A 166 -0.47 13.99 15.65
C THR A 166 -1.83 13.44 16.08
N GLU A 167 -2.76 13.29 15.14
CA GLU A 167 -4.10 12.75 15.39
C GLU A 167 -4.19 11.22 15.22
N LYS A 168 -3.07 10.54 15.00
CA LYS A 168 -3.03 9.09 14.68
C LYS A 168 -3.96 8.73 13.54
N LYS A 169 -3.97 9.54 12.50
CA LYS A 169 -4.71 9.32 11.25
C LYS A 169 -3.75 9.12 10.10
N ALA A 170 -4.19 8.45 9.06
CA ALA A 170 -3.44 8.31 7.81
C ALA A 170 -4.36 8.06 6.63
N TYR A 171 -3.93 8.45 5.42
CA TYR A 171 -4.41 7.86 4.19
C TYR A 171 -3.67 6.54 3.92
N TYR A 172 -4.12 5.76 2.96
CA TYR A 172 -3.66 4.38 2.80
C TYR A 172 -2.14 4.26 2.52
N GLY A 173 -1.60 5.07 1.61
CA GLY A 173 -0.16 5.08 1.31
C GLY A 173 0.71 5.44 2.51
N LEU A 174 0.30 6.45 3.31
CA LEU A 174 1.01 6.81 4.53
C LEU A 174 0.95 5.67 5.57
N ALA A 175 -0.20 5.02 5.74
CA ALA A 175 -0.31 3.87 6.64
C ALA A 175 0.59 2.72 6.21
N ASN A 176 0.68 2.44 4.90
CA ASN A 176 1.61 1.45 4.34
C ASN A 176 3.07 1.79 4.63
N ARG A 177 3.47 3.06 4.42
CA ARG A 177 4.83 3.53 4.76
C ARG A 177 5.15 3.32 6.23
N LEU A 178 4.27 3.78 7.12
CA LEU A 178 4.45 3.67 8.56
C LEU A 178 4.52 2.21 9.01
N ALA A 179 3.68 1.34 8.46
CA ALA A 179 3.71 -0.10 8.72
C ALA A 179 5.03 -0.74 8.26
N ALA A 180 5.54 -0.37 7.08
CA ALA A 180 6.83 -0.84 6.59
C ALA A 180 8.00 -0.36 7.46
N GLU A 181 7.98 0.89 7.92
CA GLU A 181 8.99 1.45 8.84
C GLU A 181 8.95 0.78 10.22
N GLN A 182 7.78 0.30 10.66
CA GLN A 182 7.56 -0.34 11.97
C GLN A 182 7.53 -1.87 11.92
N ILE A 183 7.97 -2.50 10.85
CA ILE A 183 7.89 -3.94 10.61
C ILE A 183 8.46 -4.78 11.76
N ASN A 184 9.48 -4.27 12.46
CA ASN A 184 10.10 -4.95 13.60
C ASN A 184 9.11 -5.24 14.74
N GLN A 185 8.02 -4.49 14.88
CA GLN A 185 6.99 -4.77 15.88
C GLN A 185 6.25 -6.07 15.55
N ALA A 186 5.94 -6.31 14.28
CA ALA A 186 5.32 -7.55 13.84
C ALA A 186 6.29 -8.74 13.90
N ILE A 187 7.56 -8.53 13.58
CA ILE A 187 8.61 -9.56 13.69
C ILE A 187 8.75 -10.05 15.13
N ASN A 188 8.70 -9.16 16.11
CA ASN A 188 8.84 -9.49 17.53
C ASN A 188 7.52 -9.96 18.19
N SER A 189 6.40 -9.91 17.47
CA SER A 189 5.11 -10.39 17.97
C SER A 189 5.07 -11.94 18.04
N PRO A 190 4.32 -12.55 18.97
CA PRO A 190 4.07 -14.00 18.96
C PRO A 190 3.16 -14.44 17.80
N ILE A 191 2.51 -13.52 17.09
CA ILE A 191 1.58 -13.80 16.01
C ILE A 191 2.35 -14.19 14.75
N GLU A 192 1.89 -15.25 14.07
CA GLU A 192 2.30 -15.61 12.71
C GLU A 192 1.29 -15.04 11.70
N TYR A 193 1.80 -14.59 10.56
CA TYR A 193 0.95 -14.02 9.50
C TYR A 193 0.86 -14.95 8.31
N VAL A 194 -0.30 -14.99 7.70
CA VAL A 194 -0.53 -15.69 6.43
C VAL A 194 -1.15 -14.72 5.45
N PHE A 195 -0.45 -14.43 4.38
CA PHE A 195 -0.93 -13.59 3.29
C PHE A 195 -1.43 -14.48 2.16
N ALA A 196 -2.65 -14.27 1.66
CA ALA A 196 -3.22 -15.13 0.63
C ALA A 196 -3.99 -14.36 -0.45
N GLY A 197 -3.73 -14.69 -1.72
CA GLY A 197 -4.47 -14.17 -2.87
C GLY A 197 -4.05 -12.77 -3.32
N PHE A 198 -2.85 -12.34 -3.01
CA PHE A 198 -2.28 -11.07 -3.50
C PHE A 198 -1.75 -11.22 -4.93
N ASN A 199 -1.76 -10.12 -5.69
CA ASN A 199 -1.19 -10.05 -7.03
C ASN A 199 -0.29 -8.82 -7.19
N ALA A 200 -0.87 -7.65 -7.46
CA ALA A 200 -0.12 -6.40 -7.50
C ALA A 200 0.10 -5.88 -6.08
N LEU A 201 1.34 -5.55 -5.75
CA LEU A 201 1.73 -4.97 -4.47
C LEU A 201 2.40 -3.61 -4.72
N THR A 202 2.14 -2.65 -3.84
CA THR A 202 2.94 -1.44 -3.73
C THR A 202 4.34 -1.76 -3.18
N LYS A 203 5.25 -0.81 -3.24
CA LYS A 203 6.60 -1.02 -2.66
C LYS A 203 6.57 -1.23 -1.15
N ALA A 204 5.69 -0.51 -0.46
CA ALA A 204 5.52 -0.66 0.98
C ALA A 204 4.94 -2.02 1.34
N GLU A 205 3.91 -2.48 0.64
CA GLU A 205 3.36 -3.84 0.81
C GLU A 205 4.39 -4.92 0.49
N GLU A 206 5.17 -4.77 -0.59
CA GLU A 206 6.30 -5.67 -0.90
C GLU A 206 7.30 -5.74 0.27
N ALA A 207 7.68 -4.59 0.83
CA ALA A 207 8.61 -4.53 1.95
C ALA A 207 8.06 -5.24 3.20
N ILE A 208 6.77 -5.06 3.49
CA ILE A 208 6.10 -5.72 4.61
C ILE A 208 6.02 -7.23 4.39
N LEU A 209 5.43 -7.68 3.29
CA LEU A 209 5.19 -9.10 3.05
C LEU A 209 6.49 -9.88 2.97
N PHE A 210 7.43 -9.43 2.16
CA PHE A 210 8.72 -10.14 2.02
C PHE A 210 9.63 -9.97 3.24
N GLY A 211 9.55 -8.84 3.94
CA GLY A 211 10.26 -8.66 5.20
C GLY A 211 9.82 -9.66 6.25
N LEU A 212 8.51 -9.82 6.47
CA LEU A 212 7.96 -10.80 7.40
C LEU A 212 8.23 -12.26 6.95
N GLU A 213 8.19 -12.55 5.64
CA GLU A 213 8.50 -13.87 5.11
C GLU A 213 9.98 -14.25 5.32
N ASN A 214 10.89 -13.30 5.11
CA ASN A 214 12.34 -13.53 5.29
C ASN A 214 12.68 -13.83 6.76
N GLU A 215 12.00 -13.19 7.70
CA GLU A 215 12.14 -13.42 9.14
C GLU A 215 11.30 -14.61 9.64
N GLN A 216 10.73 -15.40 8.75
CA GLN A 216 9.90 -16.58 9.04
C GLN A 216 8.65 -16.27 9.90
N LYS A 217 8.21 -15.01 9.89
CA LYS A 217 7.00 -14.54 10.59
C LYS A 217 5.75 -14.59 9.69
N ALA A 218 5.94 -14.79 8.40
CA ALA A 218 4.84 -14.91 7.47
C ALA A 218 5.04 -16.07 6.48
N LYS A 219 3.89 -16.61 6.01
CA LYS A 219 3.77 -17.44 4.82
C LYS A 219 2.95 -16.68 3.78
N ILE A 220 3.37 -16.70 2.53
CA ILE A 220 2.65 -16.05 1.43
C ILE A 220 2.14 -17.14 0.48
N PHE A 221 0.82 -17.14 0.26
CA PHE A 221 0.17 -18.04 -0.70
C PHE A 221 -0.27 -17.24 -1.92
N TRP A 222 0.35 -17.53 -3.05
CA TRP A 222 0.06 -16.87 -4.32
C TRP A 222 -0.97 -17.67 -5.11
N ASP A 223 -2.04 -17.03 -5.53
CA ASP A 223 -3.00 -17.59 -6.47
C ASP A 223 -2.43 -17.43 -7.88
N ALA A 224 -1.57 -18.37 -8.27
CA ALA A 224 -0.83 -18.31 -9.52
C ALA A 224 -1.04 -19.57 -10.33
N ASP A 225 -1.52 -19.40 -11.56
CA ASP A 225 -1.62 -20.44 -12.57
C ASP A 225 -0.37 -20.42 -13.46
N GLU A 226 0.16 -21.60 -13.78
CA GLU A 226 1.37 -21.73 -14.59
C GLU A 226 1.21 -21.11 -15.99
N TYR A 227 0.02 -21.19 -16.58
CA TYR A 227 -0.29 -20.54 -17.84
C TYR A 227 -0.06 -19.03 -17.80
N TYR A 228 -0.56 -18.34 -16.75
CA TYR A 228 -0.38 -16.89 -16.62
C TYR A 228 1.04 -16.49 -16.20
N LEU A 229 1.84 -17.42 -15.70
CA LEU A 229 3.25 -17.17 -15.40
C LEU A 229 4.16 -17.22 -16.61
N GLN A 230 3.67 -17.61 -17.77
CA GLN A 230 4.44 -17.59 -19.02
C GLN A 230 4.79 -16.16 -19.45
N PRO A 231 5.98 -15.92 -20.05
CA PRO A 231 6.48 -14.58 -20.35
C PRO A 231 5.56 -13.72 -21.23
N GLN A 232 4.80 -14.35 -22.12
CA GLN A 232 3.87 -13.70 -23.05
C GLN A 232 2.54 -13.27 -22.38
N GLN A 233 2.26 -13.71 -21.16
CA GLN A 233 1.03 -13.38 -20.46
C GLN A 233 1.21 -12.15 -19.58
N GLU A 234 0.57 -11.04 -19.94
CA GLU A 234 0.67 -9.77 -19.22
C GLU A 234 0.09 -9.85 -17.82
N SER A 235 -1.03 -10.56 -17.64
CA SER A 235 -1.72 -10.74 -16.34
C SER A 235 -0.85 -11.33 -15.25
N GLY A 236 0.19 -12.11 -15.59
CA GLY A 236 1.15 -12.68 -14.64
C GLY A 236 2.39 -11.81 -14.38
N ALA A 237 2.46 -10.58 -14.90
CA ALA A 237 3.67 -9.76 -14.83
C ALA A 237 4.11 -9.47 -13.38
N PHE A 238 3.17 -9.14 -12.49
CA PHE A 238 3.47 -8.88 -11.08
C PHE A 238 3.94 -10.16 -10.38
N LEU A 239 3.23 -11.28 -10.56
CA LEU A 239 3.59 -12.56 -9.96
C LEU A 239 4.97 -13.03 -10.43
N ARG A 240 5.31 -12.89 -11.72
CA ARG A 240 6.67 -13.19 -12.22
C ARG A 240 7.74 -12.31 -11.57
N ARG A 241 7.44 -11.02 -11.33
CA ARG A 241 8.34 -10.11 -10.62
C ARG A 241 8.54 -10.54 -9.17
N HIS A 242 7.47 -10.90 -8.47
CA HIS A 242 7.54 -11.39 -7.09
C HIS A 242 8.30 -12.71 -7.00
N LYS A 243 8.06 -13.65 -7.93
CA LYS A 243 8.78 -14.93 -8.00
C LYS A 243 10.29 -14.76 -8.13
N LYS A 244 10.76 -13.71 -8.85
CA LYS A 244 12.18 -13.39 -8.95
C LYS A 244 12.78 -12.81 -7.67
N LYS A 245 11.98 -12.16 -6.83
CA LYS A 245 12.43 -11.54 -5.57
C LYS A 245 12.47 -12.51 -4.41
N THR A 246 11.59 -13.49 -4.37
CA THR A 246 11.57 -14.50 -3.32
C THR A 246 12.64 -15.55 -3.56
N LYS A 247 13.42 -15.86 -2.53
CA LYS A 247 14.43 -16.95 -2.56
C LYS A 247 13.80 -18.32 -2.36
N LYS A 248 12.51 -18.36 -1.97
CA LYS A 248 11.79 -19.61 -1.70
C LYS A 248 11.19 -20.16 -2.98
N GLN A 249 11.17 -21.48 -3.09
CA GLN A 249 10.46 -22.13 -4.19
C GLN A 249 8.95 -21.97 -3.99
N TRP A 250 8.26 -21.44 -4.99
CA TRP A 250 6.80 -21.35 -4.96
C TRP A 250 6.20 -22.75 -5.10
N SER A 251 5.56 -23.21 -4.05
CA SER A 251 4.90 -24.52 -4.02
C SER A 251 3.48 -24.49 -4.60
N TRP A 252 2.99 -23.34 -5.04
CA TRP A 252 1.58 -23.05 -5.31
C TRP A 252 1.30 -22.55 -6.72
N THR A 253 1.97 -23.07 -7.71
CA THR A 253 1.54 -22.95 -9.11
C THR A 253 0.47 -24.02 -9.38
N PHE A 254 -0.71 -23.59 -9.80
CA PHE A 254 -1.80 -24.48 -10.14
C PHE A 254 -1.89 -24.63 -11.66
N ASN A 255 -1.95 -25.87 -12.14
CA ASN A 255 -2.33 -26.21 -13.50
C ASN A 255 -3.84 -26.48 -13.51
N ASP A 256 -4.66 -25.41 -13.53
CA ASP A 256 -6.11 -25.56 -13.59
C ASP A 256 -6.65 -25.71 -15.03
N PHE A 257 -5.78 -25.62 -16.03
CA PHE A 257 -6.09 -25.72 -17.46
C PHE A 257 -5.43 -26.91 -18.16
N ALA A 258 -5.04 -27.95 -17.43
CA ALA A 258 -4.59 -29.21 -18.03
C ALA A 258 -5.75 -30.17 -18.25
#